data_d0f9b6548901a35130df891a655ad944
#
_entry.id   d0f9b6548901a35130df891a655ad944
#
_cell.length_a   1.000
_cell.length_b   1.000
_cell.length_c   1.000
_cell.angle_alpha   90.00
_cell.angle_beta   90.00
_cell.angle_gamma   90.00
#
_symmetry.space_group_name_H-M   'P 1'
#
loop_
_entity.id
_entity.type
_entity.pdbx_description
1 polymer ?
#
loop_
_entity_poly.entity_id
_entity_poly.type
_entity_poly.pdbx_seq_one_letter_code
_entity_poly.pdbx_strand_id
1 'polypeptide(L)'
;MNKLKKIFLTAVATLTVATVSAAGEEPAAESYRNNRHPLLQKDYIQLPLGTIRAEGWMHDQLTRMTGHLDKVYTKVMGPRNGWLGGDGDVWERGPYWIDGLLPLAYLLNDQALIEKVQPWIEWTLASQKPNGYFGPDTDRDYEPGLQRNNAQDWWPKMVMLKVMQQYYTATQDRRVIDFMTRYFRYQLDELPKNPLGKWTFWGEQRGGDNLMVVYWLYNITGDKFLLDLGELIHKQTFNWTDIFLNQNHLRRQHSLHCVNLAQGFKEPIVYYQQGKDSKQIQATRQAVNDIRHTIGLPTGLWGGDELLRFGKPTTGSELCTAVEMMYSLETILEVTGDMQWADYLERVAYNALPTQVTDDYSARQYYQQTNQIAVTREWREFSTPHDDTDLLFGELTGYPCCTSNLHQGWPKFVQNLWYATADNGLASLLFAPSQVTARVAGGIEVNLKEETAYPFEETVRYHVSFTDKKVKKVFFPFHLR
;
A
#
# COMPACT_ATOMS: atom_id res chain seq x y z
N MET A 1 -43.91 -17.26 -12.51
CA MET A 1 -43.48 -18.47 -11.78
C MET A 1 -42.23 -19.01 -12.46
N ASN A 2 -41.04 -18.54 -12.09
CA ASN A 2 -39.79 -19.09 -12.59
C ASN A 2 -38.96 -19.56 -11.40
N LYS A 3 -38.61 -20.85 -11.48
CA LYS A 3 -37.85 -21.57 -10.45
C LYS A 3 -36.40 -21.11 -10.46
N LEU A 4 -35.94 -20.49 -9.39
CA LEU A 4 -34.49 -20.35 -9.10
C LEU A 4 -33.90 -21.74 -8.82
N LYS A 5 -33.01 -22.20 -9.68
CA LYS A 5 -32.16 -23.36 -9.41
C LYS A 5 -31.04 -22.91 -8.47
N LYS A 6 -31.05 -23.40 -7.23
CA LYS A 6 -29.90 -23.34 -6.34
C LYS A 6 -28.83 -24.27 -6.87
N ILE A 7 -27.69 -23.71 -7.25
CA ILE A 7 -26.48 -24.50 -7.56
C ILE A 7 -25.77 -24.71 -6.22
N PHE A 8 -25.73 -25.95 -5.77
CA PHE A 8 -24.86 -26.36 -4.65
C PHE A 8 -23.51 -26.73 -5.22
N LEU A 9 -22.49 -25.98 -4.87
CA LEU A 9 -21.10 -26.35 -5.11
C LEU A 9 -20.71 -27.35 -4.02
N THR A 10 -20.57 -28.61 -4.35
CA THR A 10 -20.05 -29.64 -3.45
C THR A 10 -18.56 -29.75 -3.71
N ALA A 11 -17.75 -29.08 -2.88
CA ALA A 11 -16.32 -29.34 -2.85
C ALA A 11 -16.09 -30.65 -2.07
N VAL A 12 -15.72 -31.70 -2.76
CA VAL A 12 -15.28 -32.95 -2.13
C VAL A 12 -13.80 -32.83 -1.85
N ALA A 13 -13.44 -32.41 -0.65
CA ALA A 13 -12.07 -32.51 -0.15
C ALA A 13 -11.87 -33.90 0.42
N THR A 14 -11.12 -34.75 -0.29
CA THR A 14 -10.73 -36.07 0.22
C THR A 14 -9.57 -35.87 1.19
N LEU A 15 -9.85 -35.85 2.48
CA LEU A 15 -8.86 -35.79 3.55
C LEU A 15 -8.27 -37.19 3.73
N THR A 16 -7.07 -37.44 3.24
CA THR A 16 -6.30 -38.64 3.58
C THR A 16 -5.41 -38.30 4.76
N VAL A 17 -5.82 -38.66 5.97
CA VAL A 17 -5.00 -38.56 7.17
C VAL A 17 -3.99 -39.70 7.15
N ALA A 18 -2.74 -39.42 6.82
CA ALA A 18 -1.62 -40.31 7.06
C ALA A 18 -0.97 -39.95 8.39
N THR A 19 -1.13 -40.78 9.40
CA THR A 19 -0.37 -40.71 10.64
C THR A 19 1.07 -41.10 10.36
N VAL A 20 1.98 -40.11 10.39
CA VAL A 20 3.42 -40.35 10.39
C VAL A 20 3.93 -40.16 11.82
N SER A 21 4.58 -41.22 12.32
CA SER A 21 5.27 -41.27 13.62
C SER A 21 6.39 -40.24 13.65
N ALA A 22 6.42 -39.41 14.71
CA ALA A 22 7.43 -38.39 14.93
C ALA A 22 8.77 -39.05 15.30
N ALA A 23 9.70 -39.05 14.34
CA ALA A 23 11.12 -38.95 14.65
C ALA A 23 11.45 -37.45 14.74
N GLY A 24 12.13 -37.03 15.83
CA GLY A 24 12.39 -35.62 16.09
C GLY A 24 13.23 -34.97 14.98
N GLU A 25 12.54 -34.29 14.08
CA GLU A 25 13.15 -33.35 13.14
C GLU A 25 13.24 -31.99 13.84
N GLU A 26 14.43 -31.37 13.80
CA GLU A 26 14.54 -29.93 14.12
C GLU A 26 13.51 -29.17 13.29
N PRO A 27 12.82 -28.17 13.88
CA PRO A 27 11.84 -27.41 13.13
C PRO A 27 12.52 -26.83 11.87
N ALA A 28 11.97 -27.14 10.70
CA ALA A 28 12.46 -26.60 9.44
C ALA A 28 12.55 -25.08 9.55
N ALA A 29 13.70 -24.50 9.17
CA ALA A 29 13.92 -23.07 9.25
C ALA A 29 12.82 -22.35 8.46
N GLU A 30 12.14 -21.37 9.07
CA GLU A 30 11.11 -20.58 8.40
C GLU A 30 11.69 -19.91 7.16
N SER A 31 11.07 -20.14 6.01
CA SER A 31 11.51 -19.57 4.73
C SER A 31 11.29 -18.05 4.69
N TYR A 32 10.30 -17.56 5.43
CA TYR A 32 9.94 -16.14 5.52
C TYR A 32 9.71 -15.77 6.97
N ARG A 33 10.12 -14.54 7.31
CA ARG A 33 10.07 -14.06 8.69
C ARG A 33 8.72 -13.44 9.00
N ASN A 34 8.01 -14.01 9.94
CA ASN A 34 6.84 -13.40 10.56
C ASN A 34 7.26 -12.41 11.68
N ASN A 35 6.31 -11.82 12.36
CA ASN A 35 6.54 -10.90 13.47
C ASN A 35 7.37 -11.54 14.58
N ARG A 36 8.38 -10.79 15.04
CA ARG A 36 9.17 -11.14 16.20
C ARG A 36 8.37 -10.83 17.47
N HIS A 37 8.42 -11.73 18.47
CA HIS A 37 7.86 -11.43 19.80
C HIS A 37 8.45 -10.12 20.38
N PRO A 38 7.65 -9.21 20.99
CA PRO A 38 6.30 -9.41 21.50
C PRO A 38 5.16 -9.07 20.52
N LEU A 39 5.43 -8.69 19.27
CA LEU A 39 4.37 -8.45 18.29
C LEU A 39 3.55 -9.73 18.06
N LEU A 40 2.24 -9.58 17.83
CA LEU A 40 1.39 -10.69 17.41
C LEU A 40 1.83 -11.19 16.05
N GLN A 41 1.75 -12.50 15.83
CA GLN A 41 1.98 -13.08 14.50
C GLN A 41 0.92 -12.59 13.53
N LYS A 42 1.33 -12.34 12.28
CA LYS A 42 0.44 -12.06 11.18
C LYS A 42 -0.06 -13.38 10.59
N ASP A 43 -1.27 -13.39 10.04
CA ASP A 43 -1.81 -14.57 9.38
C ASP A 43 -1.10 -14.85 8.07
N TYR A 44 -0.69 -13.79 7.36
CA TYR A 44 0.07 -13.87 6.12
C TYR A 44 1.35 -13.03 6.18
N ILE A 45 2.31 -13.40 5.36
CA ILE A 45 3.64 -12.78 5.32
C ILE A 45 3.91 -12.33 3.89
N GLN A 46 4.14 -11.03 3.71
CA GLN A 46 4.46 -10.48 2.39
C GLN A 46 5.74 -11.11 1.83
N LEU A 47 5.68 -11.51 0.57
CA LEU A 47 6.81 -12.04 -0.17
C LEU A 47 7.77 -10.91 -0.59
N PRO A 48 9.07 -11.19 -0.77
CA PRO A 48 10.03 -10.20 -1.26
C PRO A 48 9.61 -9.61 -2.61
N LEU A 49 9.82 -8.32 -2.80
CA LEU A 49 9.51 -7.65 -4.06
C LEU A 49 10.26 -8.28 -5.23
N GLY A 50 9.54 -8.55 -6.30
CA GLY A 50 10.06 -9.18 -7.51
C GLY A 50 9.95 -10.71 -7.55
N THR A 51 9.45 -11.36 -6.49
CA THR A 51 9.13 -12.79 -6.49
C THR A 51 7.82 -13.12 -7.19
N ILE A 52 6.91 -12.12 -7.23
CA ILE A 52 5.63 -12.20 -7.95
C ILE A 52 5.80 -11.50 -9.29
N ARG A 53 5.25 -12.07 -10.36
CA ARG A 53 5.21 -11.50 -11.71
C ARG A 53 3.77 -11.44 -12.18
N ALA A 54 3.36 -10.30 -12.70
CA ALA A 54 2.09 -10.19 -13.40
C ALA A 54 2.15 -10.92 -14.74
N GLU A 55 1.04 -11.49 -15.16
CA GLU A 55 0.84 -12.15 -16.45
C GLU A 55 -0.37 -11.55 -17.16
N GLY A 56 -0.57 -11.89 -18.44
CA GLY A 56 -1.76 -11.51 -19.19
C GLY A 56 -2.13 -10.03 -19.07
N TRP A 57 -3.41 -9.75 -18.88
CA TRP A 57 -3.92 -8.38 -18.84
C TRP A 57 -3.32 -7.53 -17.68
N MET A 58 -2.93 -8.15 -16.56
CA MET A 58 -2.30 -7.43 -15.45
C MET A 58 -0.88 -6.99 -15.81
N HIS A 59 -0.11 -7.82 -16.52
CA HIS A 59 1.19 -7.44 -17.06
C HIS A 59 1.05 -6.28 -18.07
N ASP A 60 0.02 -6.33 -18.92
CA ASP A 60 -0.26 -5.24 -19.87
C ASP A 60 -0.58 -3.92 -19.15
N GLN A 61 -1.33 -3.98 -18.03
CA GLN A 61 -1.60 -2.81 -17.19
C GLN A 61 -0.31 -2.19 -16.65
N LEU A 62 0.56 -3.01 -16.04
CA LEU A 62 1.85 -2.53 -15.53
C LEU A 62 2.72 -1.95 -16.66
N THR A 63 2.73 -2.58 -17.81
CA THR A 63 3.51 -2.12 -18.97
C THR A 63 3.01 -0.77 -19.50
N ARG A 64 1.69 -0.58 -19.59
CA ARG A 64 1.11 0.72 -20.00
C ARG A 64 1.51 1.85 -19.05
N MET A 65 1.59 1.58 -17.74
CA MET A 65 2.03 2.57 -16.76
C MET A 65 3.45 3.10 -17.03
N THR A 66 4.32 2.33 -17.70
CA THR A 66 5.70 2.76 -17.99
C THR A 66 5.76 3.84 -19.08
N GLY A 67 4.79 3.90 -20.00
CA GLY A 67 4.79 4.79 -21.16
C GLY A 67 4.74 6.30 -20.84
N HIS A 68 4.40 6.65 -19.61
CA HIS A 68 4.25 8.04 -19.16
C HIS A 68 5.31 8.54 -18.20
N LEU A 69 6.09 7.62 -17.63
CA LEU A 69 7.06 7.95 -16.60
C LEU A 69 8.08 9.00 -17.03
N ASP A 70 8.33 9.14 -18.33
CA ASP A 70 9.26 10.14 -18.87
C ASP A 70 8.61 11.49 -19.21
N LYS A 71 7.29 11.51 -19.46
CA LYS A 71 6.59 12.70 -19.95
C LYS A 71 5.98 13.52 -18.82
N VAL A 72 5.44 12.84 -17.82
CA VAL A 72 4.56 13.41 -16.83
C VAL A 72 5.27 14.29 -15.81
N TYR A 73 6.57 14.10 -15.58
CA TYR A 73 7.21 14.68 -14.40
C TYR A 73 8.47 15.49 -14.62
N THR A 74 8.76 15.86 -15.84
CA THR A 74 9.96 16.65 -16.13
C THR A 74 10.07 17.91 -15.27
N LYS A 75 8.94 18.54 -14.90
CA LYS A 75 8.92 19.75 -14.07
C LYS A 75 8.96 19.47 -12.58
N VAL A 76 8.23 18.44 -12.11
CA VAL A 76 8.06 18.13 -10.68
C VAL A 76 9.01 17.03 -10.21
N MET A 77 9.23 15.99 -11.05
CA MET A 77 10.01 14.79 -10.76
C MET A 77 11.36 14.74 -11.48
N GLY A 78 11.69 15.80 -12.19
CA GLY A 78 12.99 15.93 -12.86
C GLY A 78 14.13 16.15 -11.86
N PRO A 79 15.36 16.42 -12.38
CA PRO A 79 16.56 16.56 -11.54
C PRO A 79 16.49 17.73 -10.54
N ARG A 80 15.52 18.63 -10.68
CA ARG A 80 15.25 19.69 -9.69
C ARG A 80 14.56 19.20 -8.43
N ASN A 81 13.99 17.98 -8.40
CA ASN A 81 13.32 17.49 -7.20
C ASN A 81 14.27 17.48 -5.99
N GLY A 82 13.78 17.95 -4.83
CA GLY A 82 14.57 18.01 -3.61
C GLY A 82 15.04 16.65 -3.11
N TRP A 83 14.31 15.57 -3.41
CA TRP A 83 14.69 14.19 -3.11
C TRP A 83 15.71 13.59 -4.11
N LEU A 84 16.21 14.40 -5.03
CA LEU A 84 17.37 14.15 -5.88
C LEU A 84 18.48 15.20 -5.64
N GLY A 85 18.35 15.99 -4.56
CA GLY A 85 19.31 17.05 -4.22
C GLY A 85 19.09 18.36 -4.97
N GLY A 86 17.99 18.49 -5.72
CA GLY A 86 17.63 19.70 -6.45
C GLY A 86 17.00 20.79 -5.58
N ASP A 87 16.59 21.87 -6.24
CA ASP A 87 15.99 23.06 -5.62
C ASP A 87 14.46 23.15 -5.82
N GLY A 88 13.85 22.11 -6.39
CA GLY A 88 12.42 22.05 -6.72
C GLY A 88 11.54 21.57 -5.57
N ASP A 89 10.64 20.63 -5.87
CA ASP A 89 9.68 20.08 -4.90
C ASP A 89 10.41 19.34 -3.77
N VAL A 90 10.08 19.65 -2.51
CA VAL A 90 10.76 19.09 -1.32
C VAL A 90 9.82 18.27 -0.42
N TRP A 91 8.54 18.20 -0.76
CA TRP A 91 7.55 17.54 0.08
C TRP A 91 7.20 16.12 -0.40
N GLU A 92 5.91 15.79 -0.60
CA GLU A 92 5.45 14.41 -0.80
C GLU A 92 5.54 13.88 -2.23
N ARG A 93 5.63 14.73 -3.26
CA ARG A 93 5.47 14.29 -4.66
C ARG A 93 6.60 13.38 -5.12
N GLY A 94 7.83 13.70 -4.78
CA GLY A 94 8.97 12.84 -5.04
C GLY A 94 8.85 11.47 -4.37
N PRO A 95 8.66 11.42 -3.05
CA PRO A 95 8.42 10.18 -2.33
C PRO A 95 7.26 9.34 -2.86
N TYR A 96 6.10 9.94 -3.15
CA TYR A 96 4.97 9.23 -3.75
C TYR A 96 5.30 8.62 -5.11
N TRP A 97 6.01 9.40 -5.95
CA TRP A 97 6.40 8.92 -7.25
C TRP A 97 7.29 7.69 -7.18
N ILE A 98 8.35 7.75 -6.38
CA ILE A 98 9.30 6.64 -6.25
C ILE A 98 8.68 5.43 -5.53
N ASP A 99 7.70 5.65 -4.63
CA ASP A 99 6.95 4.59 -3.94
C ASP A 99 6.09 3.74 -4.89
N GLY A 100 5.77 4.27 -6.07
CA GLY A 100 5.13 3.53 -7.16
C GLY A 100 6.11 3.03 -8.22
N LEU A 101 7.08 3.85 -8.60
CA LEU A 101 8.05 3.50 -9.65
C LEU A 101 8.94 2.31 -9.26
N LEU A 102 9.40 2.28 -8.01
CA LEU A 102 10.28 1.20 -7.53
C LEU A 102 9.60 -0.18 -7.64
N PRO A 103 8.42 -0.44 -7.05
CA PRO A 103 7.79 -1.74 -7.20
C PRO A 103 7.45 -2.05 -8.66
N LEU A 104 7.03 -1.08 -9.47
CA LEU A 104 6.78 -1.28 -10.91
C LEU A 104 8.03 -1.80 -11.62
N ALA A 105 9.19 -1.17 -11.39
CA ALA A 105 10.46 -1.55 -12.01
C ALA A 105 10.87 -3.00 -11.68
N TYR A 106 10.76 -3.37 -10.41
CA TYR A 106 11.14 -4.71 -9.98
C TYR A 106 10.12 -5.80 -10.35
N LEU A 107 8.82 -5.48 -10.37
CA LEU A 107 7.78 -6.43 -10.81
C LEU A 107 7.88 -6.72 -12.31
N LEU A 108 8.16 -5.73 -13.13
CA LEU A 108 8.41 -5.90 -14.56
C LEU A 108 9.81 -6.46 -14.85
N ASN A 109 10.72 -6.41 -13.88
CA ASN A 109 12.15 -6.70 -14.07
C ASN A 109 12.76 -5.86 -15.20
N ASP A 110 12.35 -4.59 -15.25
CA ASP A 110 12.77 -3.64 -16.28
C ASP A 110 14.04 -2.91 -15.82
N GLN A 111 15.17 -3.25 -16.44
CA GLN A 111 16.46 -2.70 -16.07
C GLN A 111 16.54 -1.19 -16.26
N ALA A 112 15.91 -0.64 -17.28
CA ALA A 112 15.91 0.81 -17.53
C ALA A 112 15.13 1.57 -16.43
N LEU A 113 14.03 0.99 -15.93
CA LEU A 113 13.29 1.55 -14.81
C LEU A 113 14.07 1.38 -13.49
N ILE A 114 14.74 0.27 -13.27
CA ILE A 114 15.61 0.05 -12.09
C ILE A 114 16.72 1.11 -12.05
N GLU A 115 17.32 1.42 -13.20
CA GLU A 115 18.34 2.48 -13.31
C GLU A 115 17.77 3.88 -13.01
N LYS A 116 16.51 4.15 -13.32
CA LYS A 116 15.81 5.40 -12.93
C LYS A 116 15.52 5.49 -11.43
N VAL A 117 15.29 4.37 -10.78
CA VAL A 117 15.08 4.29 -9.32
C VAL A 117 16.36 4.60 -8.55
N GLN A 118 17.50 4.13 -9.04
CA GLN A 118 18.77 4.13 -8.30
C GLN A 118 19.22 5.51 -7.80
N PRO A 119 19.14 6.62 -8.58
CA PRO A 119 19.50 7.95 -8.08
C PRO A 119 18.71 8.40 -6.85
N TRP A 120 17.41 8.05 -6.77
CA TRP A 120 16.56 8.37 -5.62
C TRP A 120 17.02 7.64 -4.36
N ILE A 121 17.37 6.37 -4.49
CA ILE A 121 17.87 5.55 -3.38
C ILE A 121 19.23 6.07 -2.91
N GLU A 122 20.16 6.26 -3.83
CA GLU A 122 21.53 6.71 -3.46
C GLU A 122 21.50 8.11 -2.84
N TRP A 123 20.71 9.04 -3.39
CA TRP A 123 20.60 10.36 -2.79
C TRP A 123 19.95 10.29 -1.39
N THR A 124 18.90 9.48 -1.20
CA THR A 124 18.26 9.30 0.10
C THR A 124 19.26 8.79 1.13
N LEU A 125 20.03 7.75 0.80
CA LEU A 125 21.06 7.20 1.69
C LEU A 125 22.15 8.25 2.01
N ALA A 126 22.63 8.97 0.98
CA ALA A 126 23.69 9.97 1.11
C ALA A 126 23.22 11.24 1.87
N SER A 127 21.93 11.55 1.86
CA SER A 127 21.36 12.72 2.57
C SER A 127 21.38 12.59 4.09
N GLN A 128 21.66 11.37 4.61
CA GLN A 128 21.58 11.14 6.04
C GLN A 128 22.67 11.88 6.82
N LYS A 129 22.25 12.72 7.76
CA LYS A 129 23.10 13.50 8.65
C LYS A 129 23.68 12.65 9.80
N PRO A 130 24.72 13.14 10.48
CA PRO A 130 25.30 12.43 11.63
C PRO A 130 24.32 12.15 12.77
N ASN A 131 23.29 12.99 12.94
CA ASN A 131 22.23 12.78 13.95
C ASN A 131 21.16 11.78 13.50
N GLY A 132 21.20 11.27 12.28
CA GLY A 132 20.23 10.33 11.74
C GLY A 132 19.13 10.94 10.87
N TYR A 133 18.94 12.27 10.87
CA TYR A 133 17.99 12.95 9.97
C TYR A 133 18.35 12.66 8.50
N PHE A 134 17.33 12.57 7.61
CA PHE A 134 17.55 12.42 6.18
C PHE A 134 16.51 13.17 5.35
N GLY A 135 16.78 13.33 4.09
CA GLY A 135 15.92 14.00 3.12
C GLY A 135 16.13 15.52 3.07
N PRO A 136 15.31 16.25 2.30
CA PRO A 136 15.33 17.70 2.26
C PRO A 136 15.11 18.29 3.67
N ASP A 137 15.79 19.40 3.96
CA ASP A 137 15.77 20.02 5.30
C ASP A 137 15.59 21.53 5.27
N THR A 138 15.51 22.12 4.07
CA THR A 138 15.44 23.56 3.88
C THR A 138 14.28 23.92 2.98
N ASP A 139 13.37 24.73 3.50
CA ASP A 139 12.31 25.34 2.73
C ASP A 139 12.90 26.32 1.70
N ARG A 140 12.22 26.48 0.58
CA ARG A 140 12.61 27.34 -0.52
C ARG A 140 11.54 28.38 -0.80
N ASP A 141 11.89 29.45 -1.49
CA ASP A 141 10.94 30.46 -1.92
C ASP A 141 9.88 29.85 -2.85
N TYR A 142 8.66 30.37 -2.78
CA TYR A 142 7.54 29.91 -3.59
C TYR A 142 7.87 29.96 -5.09
N GLU A 143 7.50 28.89 -5.79
CA GLU A 143 7.54 28.83 -7.24
C GLU A 143 6.25 28.14 -7.74
N PRO A 144 5.52 28.70 -8.72
CA PRO A 144 4.28 28.11 -9.21
C PRO A 144 4.44 26.67 -9.70
N GLY A 145 3.59 25.78 -9.19
CA GLY A 145 3.58 24.35 -9.56
C GLY A 145 4.59 23.51 -8.78
N LEU A 146 5.39 24.08 -7.87
CA LEU A 146 6.30 23.36 -6.98
C LEU A 146 5.90 23.52 -5.52
N GLN A 147 6.03 22.46 -4.74
CA GLN A 147 5.84 22.49 -3.28
C GLN A 147 7.20 22.53 -2.61
N ARG A 148 7.63 23.72 -2.20
CA ARG A 148 8.98 24.03 -1.75
C ARG A 148 9.07 24.35 -0.25
N ASN A 149 7.96 24.14 0.48
CA ASN A 149 7.84 24.29 1.94
C ASN A 149 7.67 22.94 2.63
N ASN A 150 7.69 22.97 3.97
CA ASN A 150 7.54 21.79 4.81
C ASN A 150 8.62 20.70 4.58
N ALA A 151 9.84 21.08 4.21
CA ALA A 151 10.95 20.15 3.98
C ALA A 151 11.25 19.25 5.20
N GLN A 152 10.99 19.75 6.42
CA GLN A 152 11.22 19.01 7.67
C GLN A 152 10.07 18.10 8.09
N ASP A 153 8.92 18.14 7.40
CA ASP A 153 7.73 17.38 7.75
C ASP A 153 8.03 15.88 7.88
N TRP A 154 7.38 15.23 8.84
CA TRP A 154 7.48 13.79 9.05
C TRP A 154 6.87 12.98 7.90
N TRP A 155 5.79 13.50 7.29
CA TRP A 155 5.01 12.75 6.31
C TRP A 155 5.81 12.28 5.08
N PRO A 156 6.55 13.11 4.34
CA PRO A 156 7.31 12.65 3.18
C PRO A 156 8.37 11.60 3.54
N LYS A 157 8.91 11.68 4.75
CA LYS A 157 9.88 10.71 5.26
C LYS A 157 9.25 9.35 5.52
N MET A 158 7.99 9.30 6.00
CA MET A 158 7.25 8.04 6.15
C MET A 158 7.10 7.33 4.80
N VAL A 159 6.79 8.08 3.74
CA VAL A 159 6.68 7.52 2.38
C VAL A 159 8.03 7.00 1.90
N MET A 160 9.09 7.80 2.04
CA MET A 160 10.42 7.39 1.61
C MET A 160 10.94 6.16 2.39
N LEU A 161 10.57 6.01 3.66
CA LEU A 161 10.90 4.80 4.44
C LEU A 161 10.21 3.56 3.88
N LYS A 162 8.98 3.66 3.37
CA LYS A 162 8.32 2.56 2.64
C LYS A 162 9.09 2.20 1.36
N VAL A 163 9.59 3.21 0.64
CA VAL A 163 10.44 3.01 -0.54
C VAL A 163 11.70 2.23 -0.16
N MET A 164 12.39 2.65 0.91
CA MET A 164 13.60 1.98 1.38
C MET A 164 13.33 0.54 1.84
N GLN A 165 12.21 0.30 2.50
CA GLN A 165 11.75 -1.06 2.83
C GLN A 165 11.59 -1.92 1.58
N GLN A 166 10.86 -1.44 0.57
CA GLN A 166 10.66 -2.16 -0.69
C GLN A 166 11.99 -2.43 -1.40
N TYR A 167 12.87 -1.43 -1.47
CA TYR A 167 14.21 -1.58 -2.05
C TYR A 167 15.02 -2.67 -1.36
N TYR A 168 15.00 -2.69 -0.01
CA TYR A 168 15.67 -3.75 0.74
C TYR A 168 15.08 -5.14 0.42
N THR A 169 13.76 -5.27 0.33
CA THR A 169 13.16 -6.58 0.05
C THR A 169 13.51 -7.09 -1.35
N ALA A 170 13.72 -6.20 -2.32
CA ALA A 170 14.13 -6.54 -3.68
C ALA A 170 15.63 -6.85 -3.81
N THR A 171 16.49 -6.14 -3.07
CA THR A 171 17.94 -6.14 -3.31
C THR A 171 18.78 -6.74 -2.18
N GLN A 172 18.22 -6.80 -0.96
CA GLN A 172 18.93 -7.16 0.28
C GLN A 172 20.10 -6.19 0.61
N ASP A 173 20.04 -4.94 0.15
CA ASP A 173 21.06 -3.93 0.43
C ASP A 173 21.08 -3.56 1.93
N ARG A 174 22.06 -4.03 2.64
CA ARG A 174 22.18 -3.86 4.09
C ARG A 174 22.39 -2.42 4.55
N ARG A 175 22.81 -1.51 3.65
CA ARG A 175 22.92 -0.08 3.95
C ARG A 175 21.59 0.48 4.43
N VAL A 176 20.47 -0.06 3.92
CA VAL A 176 19.12 0.34 4.30
C VAL A 176 18.84 0.10 5.78
N ILE A 177 19.27 -1.04 6.32
CA ILE A 177 19.04 -1.40 7.73
C ILE A 177 19.77 -0.41 8.66
N ASP A 178 21.02 -0.13 8.38
CA ASP A 178 21.82 0.82 9.17
C ASP A 178 21.26 2.25 9.07
N PHE A 179 20.86 2.66 7.86
CA PHE A 179 20.22 3.95 7.57
C PHE A 179 18.94 4.13 8.38
N MET A 180 18.01 3.15 8.30
CA MET A 180 16.72 3.23 8.98
C MET A 180 16.87 3.15 10.50
N THR A 181 17.80 2.33 11.00
CA THR A 181 18.08 2.23 12.43
C THR A 181 18.54 3.59 13.00
N ARG A 182 19.46 4.28 12.31
CA ARG A 182 19.90 5.63 12.73
C ARG A 182 18.77 6.65 12.67
N TYR A 183 17.95 6.60 11.62
CA TYR A 183 16.81 7.52 11.50
C TYR A 183 15.79 7.29 12.60
N PHE A 184 15.43 6.05 12.91
CA PHE A 184 14.42 5.79 13.95
C PHE A 184 14.91 6.13 15.35
N ARG A 185 16.21 6.08 15.63
CA ARG A 185 16.77 6.64 16.86
C ARG A 185 16.60 8.17 16.91
N TYR A 186 16.95 8.85 15.81
CA TYR A 186 16.69 10.28 15.66
C TYR A 186 15.20 10.60 15.87
N GLN A 187 14.30 9.83 15.24
CA GLN A 187 12.86 10.08 15.37
C GLN A 187 12.37 9.89 16.80
N LEU A 188 12.84 8.87 17.51
CA LEU A 188 12.50 8.66 18.93
C LEU A 188 12.93 9.83 19.81
N ASP A 189 14.10 10.40 19.57
CA ASP A 189 14.64 11.55 20.33
C ASP A 189 13.95 12.87 19.98
N GLU A 190 13.46 13.02 18.75
CA GLU A 190 12.88 14.28 18.26
C GLU A 190 11.36 14.38 18.42
N LEU A 191 10.61 13.27 18.35
CA LEU A 191 9.14 13.29 18.45
C LEU A 191 8.61 13.96 19.74
N PRO A 192 9.26 13.85 20.92
CA PRO A 192 8.82 14.58 22.11
C PRO A 192 8.91 16.11 21.98
N LYS A 193 9.83 16.62 21.16
CA LYS A 193 10.06 18.05 20.91
C LYS A 193 9.26 18.55 19.72
N ASN A 194 9.17 17.72 18.70
CA ASN A 194 8.54 17.98 17.41
C ASN A 194 7.53 16.85 17.10
N PRO A 195 6.32 16.90 17.70
CA PRO A 195 5.32 15.83 17.51
C PRO A 195 4.90 15.69 16.05
N LEU A 196 4.27 14.55 15.72
CA LEU A 196 3.88 14.20 14.34
C LEU A 196 3.08 15.29 13.62
N GLY A 197 2.22 16.01 14.33
CA GLY A 197 1.43 17.12 13.78
C GLY A 197 2.16 18.48 13.74
N LYS A 198 3.48 18.53 14.02
CA LYS A 198 4.21 19.80 14.17
C LYS A 198 4.23 20.67 12.91
N TRP A 199 4.46 20.09 11.75
CA TRP A 199 4.57 20.84 10.49
C TRP A 199 3.29 20.77 9.68
N THR A 200 2.70 19.60 9.57
CA THR A 200 1.40 19.39 8.95
C THR A 200 0.61 18.34 9.72
N PHE A 201 -0.72 18.40 9.63
CA PHE A 201 -1.59 17.37 10.20
C PHE A 201 -1.50 16.02 9.44
N TRP A 202 -0.84 15.98 8.25
CA TRP A 202 -0.59 14.73 7.52
C TRP A 202 0.27 13.77 8.34
N GLY A 203 1.34 14.25 8.97
CA GLY A 203 2.19 13.41 9.83
C GLY A 203 1.40 12.75 10.95
N GLU A 204 0.54 13.51 11.63
CA GLU A 204 -0.31 13.03 12.72
C GLU A 204 -1.38 12.04 12.22
N GLN A 205 -2.06 12.32 11.11
CA GLN A 205 -3.15 11.48 10.63
C GLN A 205 -2.68 10.22 9.92
N ARG A 206 -1.44 10.19 9.43
CA ARG A 206 -0.85 9.10 8.65
C ARG A 206 0.21 8.29 9.42
N GLY A 207 0.23 8.39 10.74
CA GLY A 207 1.22 7.68 11.58
C GLY A 207 1.26 6.18 11.41
N GLY A 208 0.17 5.56 10.93
CA GLY A 208 0.13 4.13 10.61
C GLY A 208 1.15 3.70 9.55
N ASP A 209 1.44 4.57 8.58
CA ASP A 209 2.49 4.34 7.56
C ASP A 209 3.89 4.28 8.20
N ASN A 210 4.16 5.16 9.16
CA ASN A 210 5.40 5.14 9.91
C ASN A 210 5.53 3.87 10.76
N LEU A 211 4.46 3.53 11.47
CA LEU A 211 4.41 2.41 12.41
C LEU A 211 4.67 1.07 11.73
N MET A 212 4.11 0.84 10.55
CA MET A 212 4.38 -0.37 9.75
C MET A 212 5.87 -0.59 9.52
N VAL A 213 6.58 0.44 9.10
CA VAL A 213 8.00 0.34 8.76
C VAL A 213 8.85 0.19 10.01
N VAL A 214 8.45 0.79 11.14
CA VAL A 214 9.07 0.57 12.46
C VAL A 214 8.98 -0.90 12.86
N TYR A 215 7.81 -1.52 12.74
CA TYR A 215 7.65 -2.95 13.07
C TYR A 215 8.38 -3.86 12.08
N TRP A 216 8.41 -3.50 10.80
CA TRP A 216 9.21 -4.22 9.82
C TRP A 216 10.70 -4.24 10.20
N LEU A 217 11.26 -3.10 10.58
CA LEU A 217 12.67 -3.03 11.00
C LEU A 217 12.89 -3.79 12.32
N TYR A 218 11.94 -3.71 13.26
CA TYR A 218 12.01 -4.50 14.49
C TYR A 218 12.08 -6.00 14.21
N ASN A 219 11.31 -6.49 13.25
CA ASN A 219 11.34 -7.91 12.88
C ASN A 219 12.70 -8.34 12.34
N ILE A 220 13.45 -7.43 11.71
CA ILE A 220 14.79 -7.70 11.18
C ILE A 220 15.85 -7.61 12.29
N THR A 221 15.88 -6.52 13.04
CA THR A 221 16.96 -6.21 13.97
C THR A 221 16.73 -6.77 15.39
N GLY A 222 15.48 -6.77 15.85
CA GLY A 222 15.13 -7.08 17.24
C GLY A 222 15.41 -5.94 18.23
N ASP A 223 15.72 -4.76 17.76
CA ASP A 223 16.06 -3.59 18.57
C ASP A 223 14.85 -3.08 19.35
N LYS A 224 14.84 -3.22 20.65
CA LYS A 224 13.68 -2.92 21.51
C LYS A 224 13.22 -1.46 21.45
N PHE A 225 14.14 -0.51 21.23
CA PHE A 225 13.77 0.90 21.11
C PHE A 225 12.73 1.16 20.01
N LEU A 226 12.65 0.28 18.99
CA LEU A 226 11.63 0.37 17.93
C LEU A 226 10.22 0.10 18.46
N LEU A 227 10.06 -0.70 19.51
CA LEU A 227 8.77 -0.88 20.19
C LEU A 227 8.40 0.37 21.00
N ASP A 228 9.38 0.99 21.66
CA ASP A 228 9.17 2.26 22.37
C ASP A 228 8.78 3.37 21.39
N LEU A 229 9.44 3.43 20.22
CA LEU A 229 9.09 4.33 19.14
C LEU A 229 7.69 4.05 18.60
N GLY A 230 7.33 2.78 18.42
CA GLY A 230 6.00 2.38 17.96
C GLY A 230 4.90 2.86 18.89
N GLU A 231 5.08 2.72 20.20
CA GLU A 231 4.17 3.23 21.22
C GLU A 231 4.05 4.78 21.16
N LEU A 232 5.18 5.47 20.98
CA LEU A 232 5.19 6.93 20.90
C LEU A 232 4.49 7.43 19.63
N ILE A 233 4.73 6.79 18.49
CA ILE A 233 4.04 7.10 17.23
C ILE A 233 2.54 6.91 17.37
N HIS A 234 2.10 5.76 17.90
CA HIS A 234 0.67 5.51 18.12
C HIS A 234 0.03 6.59 19.01
N LYS A 235 0.67 6.95 20.11
CA LYS A 235 0.17 8.02 21.02
C LYS A 235 0.05 9.38 20.36
N GLN A 236 0.91 9.69 19.39
CA GLN A 236 0.90 10.95 18.67
C GLN A 236 0.07 10.92 17.40
N THR A 237 -0.31 9.72 16.94
CA THR A 237 -1.20 9.56 15.79
C THR A 237 -2.63 9.91 16.19
N PHE A 238 -3.36 10.49 15.24
CA PHE A 238 -4.78 10.76 15.36
C PHE A 238 -5.53 9.49 15.82
N ASN A 239 -6.38 9.60 16.82
CA ASN A 239 -7.01 8.44 17.46
C ASN A 239 -8.07 7.79 16.57
N TRP A 240 -7.61 7.08 15.53
CA TRP A 240 -8.46 6.40 14.56
C TRP A 240 -9.36 5.36 15.22
N THR A 241 -8.86 4.66 16.25
CA THR A 241 -9.66 3.68 16.99
C THR A 241 -10.90 4.30 17.61
N ASP A 242 -10.76 5.45 18.26
CA ASP A 242 -11.90 6.16 18.87
C ASP A 242 -12.85 6.72 17.80
N ILE A 243 -12.31 7.32 16.74
CA ILE A 243 -13.09 7.84 15.60
C ILE A 243 -13.95 6.74 14.99
N PHE A 244 -13.41 5.55 14.80
CA PHE A 244 -14.10 4.42 14.18
C PHE A 244 -15.13 3.75 15.09
N LEU A 245 -14.86 3.69 16.39
CA LEU A 245 -15.81 3.14 17.36
C LEU A 245 -16.99 4.11 17.62
N ASN A 246 -16.81 5.38 17.32
CA ASN A 246 -17.84 6.38 17.52
C ASN A 246 -18.41 6.89 16.19
N GLN A 247 -19.48 6.26 15.73
CA GLN A 247 -20.18 6.61 14.49
C GLN A 247 -20.46 8.11 14.33
N ASN A 248 -20.77 8.80 15.44
CA ASN A 248 -21.01 10.24 15.39
C ASN A 248 -19.72 11.02 15.07
N HIS A 249 -18.55 10.52 15.46
CA HIS A 249 -17.30 11.18 15.12
C HIS A 249 -17.01 11.12 13.62
N LEU A 250 -17.12 9.96 12.98
CA LEU A 250 -16.89 9.85 11.54
C LEU A 250 -17.93 10.68 10.74
N ARG A 251 -19.17 10.68 11.15
CA ARG A 251 -20.24 11.48 10.49
C ARG A 251 -20.07 12.98 10.67
N ARG A 252 -19.42 13.44 11.73
CA ARG A 252 -19.23 14.86 12.06
C ARG A 252 -17.88 15.42 11.58
N GLN A 253 -16.98 14.57 11.12
CA GLN A 253 -15.63 14.97 10.69
C GLN A 253 -15.63 15.53 9.26
N HIS A 254 -16.43 16.59 9.02
CA HIS A 254 -16.47 17.28 7.72
C HIS A 254 -15.17 18.00 7.38
N SER A 255 -14.27 18.18 8.34
CA SER A 255 -12.91 18.69 8.13
C SER A 255 -11.86 17.62 7.92
N LEU A 256 -12.24 16.33 7.98
CA LEU A 256 -11.33 15.22 7.76
C LEU A 256 -11.06 15.06 6.26
N HIS A 257 -9.79 15.07 5.90
CA HIS A 257 -9.36 14.85 4.54
C HIS A 257 -9.61 13.40 4.10
N CYS A 258 -10.15 13.21 2.90
CA CYS A 258 -10.61 11.90 2.42
C CYS A 258 -9.47 10.87 2.29
N VAL A 259 -8.28 11.30 1.85
CA VAL A 259 -7.10 10.42 1.75
C VAL A 259 -6.51 10.10 3.13
N ASN A 260 -6.62 11.03 4.09
CA ASN A 260 -6.17 10.74 5.45
C ASN A 260 -7.03 9.65 6.11
N LEU A 261 -8.34 9.60 5.81
CA LEU A 261 -9.17 8.48 6.22
C LEU A 261 -8.67 7.16 5.61
N ALA A 262 -8.34 7.16 4.31
CA ALA A 262 -7.83 5.96 3.64
C ALA A 262 -6.52 5.47 4.26
N GLN A 263 -5.59 6.35 4.55
CA GLN A 263 -4.31 6.00 5.18
C GLN A 263 -4.44 5.65 6.66
N GLY A 264 -5.30 6.37 7.39
CA GLY A 264 -5.60 6.10 8.79
C GLY A 264 -6.35 4.77 9.01
N PHE A 265 -7.00 4.26 7.96
CA PHE A 265 -7.83 3.07 8.04
C PHE A 265 -7.08 1.83 8.54
N LYS A 266 -5.79 1.69 8.20
CA LYS A 266 -4.94 0.59 8.64
C LYS A 266 -4.35 0.76 10.04
N GLU A 267 -4.27 1.99 10.56
CA GLU A 267 -3.53 2.29 11.79
C GLU A 267 -3.95 1.43 12.99
N PRO A 268 -5.26 1.28 13.30
CA PRO A 268 -5.68 0.43 14.41
C PRO A 268 -5.16 -1.02 14.29
N ILE A 269 -5.20 -1.58 13.09
CA ILE A 269 -4.75 -2.96 12.84
C ILE A 269 -3.22 -3.07 12.89
N VAL A 270 -2.51 -2.07 12.40
CA VAL A 270 -1.04 -2.04 12.52
C VAL A 270 -0.63 -2.00 13.99
N TYR A 271 -1.23 -1.12 14.80
CA TYR A 271 -0.92 -1.05 16.22
C TYR A 271 -1.42 -2.26 17.02
N TYR A 272 -2.49 -2.91 16.59
CA TYR A 272 -2.99 -4.13 17.21
C TYR A 272 -1.90 -5.18 17.40
N GLN A 273 -0.93 -5.24 16.52
CA GLN A 273 0.19 -6.20 16.64
C GLN A 273 1.02 -5.98 17.91
N GLN A 274 1.16 -4.75 18.38
CA GLN A 274 1.84 -4.41 19.65
C GLN A 274 0.86 -4.25 20.81
N GLY A 275 -0.22 -3.50 20.62
CA GLY A 275 -1.19 -3.12 21.66
C GLY A 275 -2.09 -4.27 22.10
N LYS A 276 -2.40 -5.21 21.20
CA LYS A 276 -3.18 -6.45 21.45
C LYS A 276 -4.61 -6.22 21.94
N ASP A 277 -5.14 -5.01 21.78
CA ASP A 277 -6.52 -4.70 22.16
C ASP A 277 -7.47 -5.00 21.00
N SER A 278 -8.37 -5.94 21.18
CA SER A 278 -9.37 -6.34 20.18
C SER A 278 -10.29 -5.20 19.73
N LYS A 279 -10.37 -4.11 20.49
CA LYS A 279 -11.09 -2.89 20.08
C LYS A 279 -10.59 -2.33 18.78
N GLN A 280 -9.31 -2.49 18.44
CA GLN A 280 -8.71 -2.02 17.22
C GLN A 280 -9.26 -2.76 16.00
N ILE A 281 -9.43 -4.07 16.09
CA ILE A 281 -10.10 -4.87 15.05
C ILE A 281 -11.57 -4.46 14.93
N GLN A 282 -12.26 -4.32 16.06
CA GLN A 282 -13.66 -3.90 16.08
C GLN A 282 -13.83 -2.51 15.46
N ALA A 283 -12.94 -1.57 15.76
CA ALA A 283 -12.96 -0.21 15.25
C ALA A 283 -12.91 -0.20 13.71
N THR A 284 -11.96 -0.92 13.11
CA THR A 284 -11.81 -0.98 11.65
C THR A 284 -13.02 -1.63 10.97
N ARG A 285 -13.60 -2.68 11.54
CA ARG A 285 -14.85 -3.28 11.06
C ARG A 285 -16.03 -2.32 11.16
N GLN A 286 -16.13 -1.59 12.28
CA GLN A 286 -17.19 -0.58 12.47
C GLN A 286 -17.05 0.54 11.45
N ALA A 287 -15.84 1.00 11.14
CA ALA A 287 -15.59 2.03 10.14
C ALA A 287 -16.15 1.67 8.76
N VAL A 288 -16.00 0.42 8.30
CA VAL A 288 -16.58 -0.05 7.03
C VAL A 288 -18.11 0.09 7.04
N ASN A 289 -18.72 -0.32 8.14
CA ASN A 289 -20.16 -0.22 8.30
C ASN A 289 -20.65 1.23 8.23
N ASP A 290 -19.97 2.12 8.94
CA ASP A 290 -20.34 3.54 9.00
C ASP A 290 -20.11 4.23 7.66
N ILE A 291 -18.98 3.93 6.97
CA ILE A 291 -18.71 4.41 5.62
C ILE A 291 -19.85 4.00 4.68
N ARG A 292 -20.21 2.72 4.64
CA ARG A 292 -21.28 2.21 3.75
C ARG A 292 -22.62 2.89 3.96
N HIS A 293 -22.95 3.24 5.20
CA HIS A 293 -24.26 3.82 5.54
C HIS A 293 -24.29 5.36 5.48
N THR A 294 -23.15 6.03 5.35
CA THR A 294 -23.07 7.49 5.43
C THR A 294 -22.44 8.15 4.22
N ILE A 295 -21.19 7.83 3.93
CA ILE A 295 -20.37 8.50 2.92
C ILE A 295 -20.00 7.60 1.75
N GLY A 296 -20.28 6.29 1.82
CA GLY A 296 -19.85 5.28 0.85
C GLY A 296 -20.44 5.47 -0.54
N LEU A 297 -19.66 5.11 -1.54
CA LEU A 297 -20.00 5.09 -2.96
C LEU A 297 -19.99 3.65 -3.51
N PRO A 298 -20.68 3.35 -4.61
CA PRO A 298 -20.73 1.99 -5.19
C PRO A 298 -19.39 1.40 -5.58
N THR A 299 -18.40 2.24 -5.89
CA THR A 299 -17.02 1.84 -6.22
C THR A 299 -16.25 1.20 -5.07
N GLY A 300 -16.78 1.28 -3.85
CA GLY A 300 -16.10 0.87 -2.62
C GLY A 300 -15.39 2.01 -1.90
N LEU A 301 -15.26 3.17 -2.52
CA LEU A 301 -14.75 4.38 -1.89
C LEU A 301 -15.85 5.18 -1.20
N TRP A 302 -15.59 6.44 -0.92
CA TRP A 302 -16.50 7.38 -0.28
C TRP A 302 -16.46 8.76 -0.92
N GLY A 303 -17.48 9.54 -0.61
CA GLY A 303 -17.54 10.95 -0.96
C GLY A 303 -16.45 11.73 -0.25
N GLY A 304 -15.57 12.35 -1.02
CA GLY A 304 -14.46 13.14 -0.55
C GLY A 304 -13.83 13.92 -1.70
N ASP A 305 -14.19 15.19 -1.78
CA ASP A 305 -13.58 16.17 -2.65
C ASP A 305 -12.66 17.06 -1.80
N GLU A 306 -11.51 16.52 -1.39
CA GLU A 306 -10.60 16.85 -0.29
C GLU A 306 -11.20 16.47 1.07
N LEU A 307 -12.31 17.05 1.46
CA LEU A 307 -12.96 16.76 2.73
C LEU A 307 -14.09 15.74 2.58
N LEU A 308 -14.33 14.99 3.65
CA LEU A 308 -15.40 13.99 3.66
C LEU A 308 -16.77 14.62 3.41
N ARG A 309 -17.53 14.00 2.51
CA ARG A 309 -18.89 14.38 2.13
C ARG A 309 -19.82 13.17 2.19
N PHE A 310 -21.13 13.42 2.30
CA PHE A 310 -22.10 12.33 2.15
C PHE A 310 -21.98 11.66 0.79
N GLY A 311 -22.20 10.34 0.74
CA GLY A 311 -22.14 9.52 -0.47
C GLY A 311 -23.26 9.82 -1.46
N LYS A 312 -23.22 11.00 -2.09
CA LYS A 312 -24.15 11.40 -3.16
C LYS A 312 -23.51 11.11 -4.53
N PRO A 313 -24.31 10.81 -5.56
CA PRO A 313 -23.82 10.54 -6.92
C PRO A 313 -22.97 11.68 -7.52
N THR A 314 -23.18 12.91 -7.05
CA THR A 314 -22.49 14.13 -7.51
C THR A 314 -21.30 14.52 -6.65
N THR A 315 -21.04 13.81 -5.57
CA THR A 315 -19.85 14.07 -4.72
C THR A 315 -18.61 13.55 -5.43
N GLY A 316 -17.53 14.31 -5.37
CA GLY A 316 -16.23 13.88 -5.87
C GLY A 316 -15.65 12.76 -5.00
N SER A 317 -14.80 11.94 -5.61
CA SER A 317 -13.96 10.97 -4.93
C SER A 317 -12.55 11.06 -5.50
N GLU A 318 -11.60 11.43 -4.65
CA GLU A 318 -10.23 11.69 -5.06
C GLU A 318 -9.46 10.41 -5.41
N LEU A 319 -8.65 10.45 -6.46
CA LEU A 319 -7.85 9.31 -6.92
C LEU A 319 -6.90 8.78 -5.84
N CYS A 320 -6.24 9.66 -5.07
CA CYS A 320 -5.37 9.23 -3.98
C CYS A 320 -6.11 8.40 -2.94
N THR A 321 -7.41 8.64 -2.74
CA THR A 321 -8.23 7.81 -1.83
C THR A 321 -8.29 6.36 -2.29
N ALA A 322 -8.40 6.11 -3.61
CA ALA A 322 -8.41 4.74 -4.15
C ALA A 322 -7.08 4.05 -3.88
N VAL A 323 -5.97 4.70 -4.23
CA VAL A 323 -4.62 4.14 -4.09
C VAL A 323 -4.28 3.83 -2.63
N GLU A 324 -4.53 4.78 -1.73
CA GLU A 324 -4.19 4.63 -0.31
C GLU A 324 -5.13 3.68 0.43
N MET A 325 -6.39 3.59 -0.01
CA MET A 325 -7.31 2.60 0.56
C MET A 325 -6.92 1.18 0.13
N MET A 326 -6.50 0.97 -1.12
CA MET A 326 -5.95 -0.32 -1.55
C MET A 326 -4.78 -0.74 -0.67
N TYR A 327 -3.81 0.14 -0.46
CA TYR A 327 -2.65 -0.16 0.37
C TYR A 327 -3.03 -0.44 1.84
N SER A 328 -4.00 0.27 2.38
CA SER A 328 -4.53 -0.01 3.72
C SER A 328 -5.19 -1.39 3.81
N LEU A 329 -5.98 -1.76 2.81
CA LEU A 329 -6.66 -3.07 2.76
C LEU A 329 -5.67 -4.23 2.58
N GLU A 330 -4.62 -4.05 1.78
CA GLU A 330 -3.49 -4.99 1.64
C GLU A 330 -2.82 -5.27 3.00
N THR A 331 -2.53 -4.19 3.74
CA THR A 331 -1.92 -4.28 5.08
C THR A 331 -2.83 -4.99 6.08
N ILE A 332 -4.13 -4.65 6.07
CA ILE A 332 -5.10 -5.23 6.99
C ILE A 332 -5.31 -6.72 6.68
N LEU A 333 -5.37 -7.08 5.40
CA LEU A 333 -5.47 -8.47 4.95
C LEU A 333 -4.26 -9.30 5.42
N GLU A 334 -3.06 -8.77 5.24
CA GLU A 334 -1.82 -9.42 5.69
C GLU A 334 -1.82 -9.71 7.19
N VAL A 335 -2.26 -8.74 8.00
CA VAL A 335 -2.23 -8.83 9.46
C VAL A 335 -3.34 -9.72 10.01
N THR A 336 -4.55 -9.65 9.46
CA THR A 336 -5.75 -10.25 10.06
C THR A 336 -6.20 -11.55 9.40
N GLY A 337 -5.78 -11.81 8.17
CA GLY A 337 -6.24 -12.96 7.39
C GLY A 337 -7.75 -12.98 7.07
N ASP A 338 -8.48 -11.91 7.37
CA ASP A 338 -9.93 -11.86 7.19
C ASP A 338 -10.28 -11.52 5.73
N MET A 339 -10.90 -12.48 5.04
CA MET A 339 -11.19 -12.41 3.59
C MET A 339 -12.15 -11.28 3.19
N GLN A 340 -12.90 -10.71 4.12
CA GLN A 340 -13.71 -9.52 3.83
C GLN A 340 -12.85 -8.35 3.29
N TRP A 341 -11.59 -8.28 3.70
CA TRP A 341 -10.66 -7.25 3.25
C TRP A 341 -10.19 -7.49 1.83
N ALA A 342 -10.02 -8.74 1.42
CA ALA A 342 -9.74 -9.10 0.04
C ALA A 342 -10.90 -8.74 -0.89
N ASP A 343 -12.15 -9.04 -0.49
CA ASP A 343 -13.35 -8.66 -1.26
C ASP A 343 -13.49 -7.13 -1.38
N TYR A 344 -13.16 -6.41 -0.32
CA TYR A 344 -13.21 -4.95 -0.34
C TYR A 344 -12.09 -4.37 -1.22
N LEU A 345 -10.88 -4.91 -1.12
CA LEU A 345 -9.73 -4.51 -1.92
C LEU A 345 -10.02 -4.68 -3.42
N GLU A 346 -10.52 -5.84 -3.84
CA GLU A 346 -10.84 -6.07 -5.25
C GLU A 346 -11.94 -5.13 -5.75
N ARG A 347 -12.93 -4.80 -4.91
CA ARG A 347 -13.94 -3.81 -5.28
C ARG A 347 -13.33 -2.45 -5.60
N VAL A 348 -12.42 -1.95 -4.78
CA VAL A 348 -11.73 -0.68 -5.01
C VAL A 348 -10.80 -0.79 -6.22
N ALA A 349 -9.99 -1.84 -6.29
CA ALA A 349 -8.99 -2.05 -7.33
C ALA A 349 -9.62 -2.14 -8.73
N TYR A 350 -10.72 -2.88 -8.87
CA TYR A 350 -11.33 -3.14 -10.17
C TYR A 350 -12.43 -2.15 -10.57
N ASN A 351 -12.91 -1.31 -9.65
CA ASN A 351 -13.98 -0.36 -9.97
C ASN A 351 -13.59 1.11 -9.78
N ALA A 352 -12.75 1.45 -8.80
CA ALA A 352 -12.39 2.83 -8.52
C ALA A 352 -11.12 3.26 -9.24
N LEU A 353 -10.04 2.48 -9.13
CA LEU A 353 -8.74 2.85 -9.68
C LEU A 353 -8.73 2.99 -11.21
N PRO A 354 -9.24 2.02 -12.02
CA PRO A 354 -9.12 2.08 -13.48
C PRO A 354 -9.98 3.17 -14.12
N THR A 355 -11.03 3.61 -13.46
CA THR A 355 -11.95 4.62 -14.03
C THR A 355 -11.41 6.05 -13.95
N GLN A 356 -10.33 6.28 -13.23
CA GLN A 356 -9.73 7.60 -13.02
C GLN A 356 -8.50 7.87 -13.90
N VAL A 357 -8.17 6.97 -14.81
CA VAL A 357 -7.00 7.08 -15.70
C VAL A 357 -7.40 6.78 -17.14
N THR A 358 -6.66 7.34 -18.10
CA THR A 358 -6.74 6.95 -19.51
C THR A 358 -6.09 5.59 -19.73
N ASP A 359 -6.49 4.87 -20.78
CA ASP A 359 -5.99 3.52 -21.09
C ASP A 359 -4.46 3.45 -21.23
N ASP A 360 -3.85 4.55 -21.64
CA ASP A 360 -2.41 4.70 -21.83
C ASP A 360 -1.70 5.35 -20.64
N TYR A 361 -2.43 5.63 -19.55
CA TYR A 361 -1.97 6.36 -18.37
C TYR A 361 -1.43 7.78 -18.63
N SER A 362 -1.71 8.38 -19.79
CA SER A 362 -1.23 9.73 -20.12
C SER A 362 -1.93 10.82 -19.32
N ALA A 363 -3.09 10.51 -18.80
CA ALA A 363 -3.89 11.47 -18.06
C ALA A 363 -4.73 10.77 -16.99
N ARG A 364 -5.03 11.51 -15.94
CA ARG A 364 -5.90 11.05 -14.85
C ARG A 364 -6.92 12.13 -14.52
N GLN A 365 -8.05 11.73 -13.91
CA GLN A 365 -8.95 12.63 -13.20
C GLN A 365 -8.47 12.83 -11.77
N TYR A 366 -8.70 14.02 -11.21
CA TYR A 366 -8.48 14.28 -9.79
C TYR A 366 -9.64 13.73 -8.95
N TYR A 367 -10.86 14.20 -9.24
CA TYR A 367 -12.08 13.61 -8.70
C TYR A 367 -12.82 12.81 -9.76
N GLN A 368 -13.42 11.70 -9.38
CA GLN A 368 -14.47 11.05 -10.16
C GLN A 368 -15.81 11.20 -9.43
N GLN A 369 -16.89 11.17 -10.17
CA GLN A 369 -18.25 11.11 -9.64
C GLN A 369 -18.93 9.83 -10.09
N THR A 370 -19.67 9.15 -9.20
CA THR A 370 -20.39 7.91 -9.54
C THR A 370 -21.44 8.11 -10.65
N ASN A 371 -21.99 9.30 -10.76
CA ASN A 371 -22.93 9.69 -11.81
C ASN A 371 -22.33 10.79 -12.70
N GLN A 372 -21.10 10.61 -13.14
CA GLN A 372 -20.44 11.56 -14.01
C GLN A 372 -20.95 11.43 -15.45
N ILE A 373 -21.61 12.47 -15.95
CA ILE A 373 -22.19 12.50 -17.29
C ILE A 373 -21.35 13.30 -18.30
N ALA A 374 -20.38 14.09 -17.81
CA ALA A 374 -19.55 14.93 -18.67
C ALA A 374 -18.16 15.12 -18.07
N VAL A 375 -17.16 15.23 -18.95
CA VAL A 375 -15.79 15.63 -18.66
C VAL A 375 -15.62 17.05 -19.19
N THR A 376 -15.94 18.03 -18.35
CA THR A 376 -15.98 19.46 -18.75
C THR A 376 -15.29 20.32 -17.71
N ARG A 377 -14.71 21.44 -18.17
CA ARG A 377 -14.23 22.50 -17.29
C ARG A 377 -15.38 23.40 -16.91
N GLU A 378 -16.03 23.05 -15.82
CA GLU A 378 -17.19 23.78 -15.28
C GLU A 378 -17.16 23.72 -13.76
N TRP A 379 -17.70 24.76 -13.14
CA TRP A 379 -17.87 24.78 -11.69
C TRP A 379 -18.71 23.59 -11.19
N ARG A 380 -18.26 22.99 -10.11
CA ARG A 380 -18.96 21.93 -9.37
C ARG A 380 -19.03 22.32 -7.90
N GLU A 381 -20.03 21.83 -7.20
CA GLU A 381 -20.17 22.02 -5.74
C GLU A 381 -19.17 21.08 -5.01
N PHE A 382 -17.87 21.23 -5.24
CA PHE A 382 -16.84 20.54 -4.48
C PHE A 382 -16.45 21.35 -3.25
N SER A 383 -16.01 20.65 -2.18
CA SER A 383 -15.50 21.33 -0.96
C SER A 383 -14.23 22.12 -1.26
N THR A 384 -13.40 21.63 -2.16
CA THR A 384 -12.17 22.28 -2.61
C THR A 384 -12.04 22.13 -4.13
N PRO A 385 -12.50 23.11 -4.90
CA PRO A 385 -12.33 23.12 -6.35
C PRO A 385 -10.92 23.59 -6.75
N HIS A 386 -10.42 23.08 -7.88
CA HIS A 386 -9.10 23.43 -8.44
C HIS A 386 -9.29 23.98 -9.85
N ASP A 387 -9.63 25.27 -9.94
CA ASP A 387 -9.85 26.01 -11.19
C ASP A 387 -10.83 25.31 -12.16
N ASP A 388 -11.83 24.62 -11.63
CA ASP A 388 -12.84 23.84 -12.35
C ASP A 388 -12.25 22.72 -13.25
N THR A 389 -11.03 22.27 -12.95
CA THR A 389 -10.34 21.23 -13.74
C THR A 389 -10.45 19.83 -13.16
N ASP A 390 -11.09 19.68 -12.00
CA ASP A 390 -11.08 18.45 -11.18
C ASP A 390 -11.63 17.20 -11.89
N LEU A 391 -12.59 17.38 -12.80
CA LEU A 391 -13.17 16.29 -13.61
C LEU A 391 -12.48 16.11 -14.99
N LEU A 392 -11.52 16.93 -15.33
CA LEU A 392 -10.80 16.78 -16.60
C LEU A 392 -9.73 15.68 -16.46
N PHE A 393 -9.56 14.92 -17.53
CA PHE A 393 -8.37 14.09 -17.68
C PHE A 393 -7.18 14.97 -18.09
N GLY A 394 -6.14 14.93 -17.30
CA GLY A 394 -4.92 15.68 -17.54
C GLY A 394 -3.84 15.33 -16.54
N GLU A 395 -2.62 15.70 -16.86
CA GLU A 395 -1.45 15.44 -16.01
C GLU A 395 -1.47 16.29 -14.73
N LEU A 396 -1.89 17.55 -14.83
CA LEU A 396 -1.87 18.51 -13.73
C LEU A 396 -3.26 19.08 -13.41
N THR A 397 -4.34 18.47 -13.90
CA THR A 397 -5.71 18.88 -13.57
C THR A 397 -6.03 18.55 -12.12
N GLY A 398 -6.83 19.38 -11.47
CA GLY A 398 -6.99 19.32 -10.01
C GLY A 398 -5.67 19.57 -9.28
N TYR A 399 -5.31 18.75 -8.31
CA TYR A 399 -4.04 18.87 -7.60
C TYR A 399 -3.07 17.72 -7.99
N PRO A 400 -1.77 17.97 -8.15
CA PRO A 400 -0.83 16.99 -8.73
C PRO A 400 -0.37 15.86 -7.78
N CYS A 401 -0.81 15.81 -6.51
CA CYS A 401 -0.51 14.69 -5.62
C CYS A 401 -0.96 13.35 -6.24
N CYS A 402 -2.16 13.31 -6.83
CA CYS A 402 -2.70 12.12 -7.44
C CYS A 402 -1.87 11.62 -8.64
N THR A 403 -1.26 12.52 -9.40
CA THR A 403 -0.39 12.13 -10.50
C THR A 403 0.87 11.42 -9.98
N SER A 404 1.41 11.89 -8.85
CA SER A 404 2.55 11.25 -8.19
C SER A 404 2.16 9.92 -7.54
N ASN A 405 0.95 9.84 -6.98
CA ASN A 405 0.51 8.69 -6.17
C ASN A 405 -0.08 7.53 -7.00
N LEU A 406 -0.62 7.81 -8.18
CA LEU A 406 -1.30 6.83 -9.04
C LEU A 406 -0.51 5.53 -9.23
N HIS A 407 0.80 5.64 -9.40
CA HIS A 407 1.68 4.52 -9.75
C HIS A 407 1.84 3.49 -8.64
N GLN A 408 1.41 3.76 -7.42
CA GLN A 408 1.42 2.78 -6.34
C GLN A 408 0.33 1.70 -6.50
N GLY A 409 -0.82 2.04 -7.08
CA GLY A 409 -2.03 1.21 -7.04
C GLY A 409 -1.80 -0.21 -7.56
N TRP A 410 -1.58 -0.36 -8.86
CA TRP A 410 -1.40 -1.69 -9.45
C TRP A 410 -0.13 -2.42 -9.02
N PRO A 411 1.06 -1.77 -8.93
CA PRO A 411 2.26 -2.48 -8.47
C PRO A 411 2.11 -3.06 -7.07
N LYS A 412 1.54 -2.32 -6.12
CA LYS A 412 1.32 -2.83 -4.77
C LYS A 412 0.24 -3.90 -4.74
N PHE A 413 -0.81 -3.78 -5.53
CA PHE A 413 -1.81 -4.83 -5.69
C PHE A 413 -1.18 -6.14 -6.18
N VAL A 414 -0.33 -6.08 -7.22
CA VAL A 414 0.40 -7.27 -7.73
C VAL A 414 1.32 -7.86 -6.67
N GLN A 415 2.01 -7.01 -5.89
CA GLN A 415 2.88 -7.44 -4.79
C GLN A 415 2.10 -8.22 -3.70
N ASN A 416 0.80 -8.01 -3.61
CA ASN A 416 -0.09 -8.61 -2.61
C ASN A 416 -1.03 -9.69 -3.17
N LEU A 417 -0.82 -10.19 -4.40
CA LEU A 417 -1.58 -11.32 -4.94
C LEU A 417 -1.30 -12.61 -4.19
N TRP A 418 -0.06 -12.77 -3.73
CA TRP A 418 0.44 -13.97 -3.07
C TRP A 418 1.13 -13.63 -1.75
N TYR A 419 0.98 -14.52 -0.79
CA TYR A 419 1.62 -14.43 0.51
C TYR A 419 2.25 -15.78 0.90
N ALA A 420 3.30 -15.72 1.72
CA ALA A 420 3.72 -16.87 2.48
C ALA A 420 2.83 -17.05 3.72
N THR A 421 2.80 -18.27 4.25
CA THR A 421 2.05 -18.62 5.46
C THR A 421 2.99 -19.11 6.56
N ALA A 422 2.59 -18.98 7.83
CA ALA A 422 3.39 -19.36 8.98
C ALA A 422 3.72 -20.87 9.02
N ASP A 423 2.94 -21.69 8.34
CA ASP A 423 3.11 -23.14 8.21
C ASP A 423 3.97 -23.57 7.00
N ASN A 424 4.82 -22.66 6.50
CA ASN A 424 5.69 -22.87 5.33
C ASN A 424 4.96 -23.19 4.03
N GLY A 425 3.78 -22.63 3.86
CA GLY A 425 2.95 -22.71 2.66
C GLY A 425 2.89 -21.41 1.88
N LEU A 426 1.91 -21.33 0.99
CA LEU A 426 1.55 -20.17 0.19
C LEU A 426 0.05 -19.89 0.26
N ALA A 427 -0.31 -18.64 0.05
CA ALA A 427 -1.69 -18.20 -0.11
C ALA A 427 -1.86 -17.38 -1.39
N SER A 428 -2.93 -17.64 -2.16
CA SER A 428 -3.43 -16.80 -3.25
C SER A 428 -4.76 -16.21 -2.78
N LEU A 429 -4.76 -14.93 -2.44
CA LEU A 429 -5.90 -14.27 -1.78
C LEU A 429 -6.61 -13.27 -2.66
N LEU A 430 -5.93 -12.76 -3.69
CA LEU A 430 -6.43 -11.85 -4.69
C LEU A 430 -6.20 -12.49 -6.05
N PHE A 431 -7.19 -12.41 -6.94
CA PHE A 431 -7.11 -13.12 -8.21
C PHE A 431 -6.76 -12.18 -9.36
N ALA A 432 -5.62 -12.48 -10.01
CA ALA A 432 -5.19 -11.87 -11.26
C ALA A 432 -4.17 -12.78 -11.94
N PRO A 433 -4.07 -12.77 -13.28
CA PRO A 433 -3.07 -13.60 -13.96
C PRO A 433 -1.66 -13.23 -13.48
N SER A 434 -0.99 -14.20 -12.88
CA SER A 434 0.29 -13.99 -12.20
C SER A 434 1.09 -15.27 -12.04
N GLN A 435 2.36 -15.13 -11.70
CA GLN A 435 3.16 -16.25 -11.24
C GLN A 435 4.00 -15.84 -10.04
N VAL A 436 4.27 -16.78 -9.15
CA VAL A 436 5.11 -16.58 -7.97
C VAL A 436 6.22 -17.63 -7.93
N THR A 437 7.44 -17.18 -7.64
CA THR A 437 8.55 -18.08 -7.28
C THR A 437 8.81 -17.93 -5.79
N ALA A 438 8.60 -18.99 -5.03
CA ALA A 438 8.66 -18.92 -3.57
C ALA A 438 9.21 -20.22 -2.96
N ARG A 439 9.66 -20.12 -1.70
CA ARG A 439 10.12 -21.27 -0.93
C ARG A 439 9.00 -21.76 -0.01
N VAL A 440 8.76 -23.07 -0.05
CA VAL A 440 7.74 -23.77 0.76
C VAL A 440 8.35 -24.97 1.47
N ALA A 441 7.63 -25.58 2.39
CA ALA A 441 8.04 -26.80 3.08
C ALA A 441 9.48 -26.74 3.64
N GLY A 442 9.84 -25.58 4.24
CA GLY A 442 11.14 -25.39 4.87
C GLY A 442 12.31 -25.15 3.90
N GLY A 443 12.05 -24.68 2.66
CA GLY A 443 13.10 -24.19 1.77
C GLY A 443 13.07 -24.72 0.33
N ILE A 444 12.10 -25.53 -0.03
CA ILE A 444 11.94 -26.02 -1.41
C ILE A 444 11.36 -24.90 -2.27
N GLU A 445 12.08 -24.54 -3.34
CA GLU A 445 11.63 -23.52 -4.26
C GLU A 445 10.64 -24.09 -5.28
N VAL A 446 9.48 -23.45 -5.36
CA VAL A 446 8.40 -23.77 -6.28
C VAL A 446 8.06 -22.56 -7.13
N ASN A 447 7.55 -22.83 -8.33
CA ASN A 447 6.92 -21.84 -9.17
C ASN A 447 5.43 -22.20 -9.33
N LEU A 448 4.54 -21.29 -8.93
CA LEU A 448 3.11 -21.41 -9.17
C LEU A 448 2.68 -20.33 -10.15
N LYS A 449 2.00 -20.75 -11.22
CA LYS A 449 1.37 -19.85 -12.17
C LYS A 449 -0.14 -19.90 -11.98
N GLU A 450 -0.74 -18.74 -11.80
CA GLU A 450 -2.17 -18.50 -11.80
C GLU A 450 -2.62 -18.09 -13.20
N GLU A 451 -3.31 -18.99 -13.88
CA GLU A 451 -3.91 -18.77 -15.19
C GLU A 451 -5.39 -18.41 -15.01
N THR A 452 -5.73 -17.18 -15.29
CA THR A 452 -7.10 -16.67 -15.17
C THR A 452 -7.32 -15.46 -16.05
N ALA A 453 -8.56 -15.21 -16.44
CA ALA A 453 -9.02 -13.94 -16.98
C ALA A 453 -9.86 -13.15 -15.96
N TYR A 454 -9.79 -13.49 -14.68
CA TYR A 454 -10.48 -12.76 -13.61
C TYR A 454 -10.08 -11.27 -13.61
N PRO A 455 -11.00 -10.31 -13.44
CA PRO A 455 -12.41 -10.44 -13.06
C PRO A 455 -13.38 -10.64 -14.25
N PHE A 456 -12.90 -10.82 -15.47
CA PHE A 456 -13.76 -10.97 -16.66
C PHE A 456 -14.33 -12.39 -16.82
N GLU A 457 -13.66 -13.39 -16.22
CA GLU A 457 -14.10 -14.78 -16.13
C GLU A 457 -13.88 -15.31 -14.71
N GLU A 458 -14.66 -16.30 -14.28
CA GLU A 458 -14.63 -16.82 -12.92
C GLU A 458 -13.68 -18.03 -12.73
N THR A 459 -13.03 -18.48 -13.81
CA THR A 459 -12.16 -19.66 -13.74
C THR A 459 -10.73 -19.27 -13.37
N VAL A 460 -10.20 -19.94 -12.35
CA VAL A 460 -8.79 -19.81 -11.93
C VAL A 460 -8.14 -21.19 -11.97
N ARG A 461 -6.99 -21.30 -12.62
CA ARG A 461 -6.18 -22.55 -12.71
C ARG A 461 -4.79 -22.29 -12.15
N TYR A 462 -4.30 -23.21 -11.35
CA TYR A 462 -2.96 -23.15 -10.78
C TYR A 462 -2.09 -24.24 -11.39
N HIS A 463 -0.93 -23.83 -11.94
CA HIS A 463 0.10 -24.73 -12.45
C HIS A 463 1.29 -24.69 -11.52
N VAL A 464 1.67 -25.85 -10.99
CA VAL A 464 2.80 -25.99 -10.06
C VAL A 464 3.97 -26.62 -10.77
N SER A 465 5.15 -26.02 -10.63
CA SER A 465 6.41 -26.55 -11.14
C SER A 465 7.54 -26.35 -10.12
N PHE A 466 8.64 -27.09 -10.31
CA PHE A 466 9.80 -27.02 -9.44
C PHE A 466 10.97 -26.36 -10.17
N THR A 467 11.65 -25.46 -9.51
CA THR A 467 12.91 -24.88 -10.02
C THR A 467 14.02 -25.93 -10.07
N ASP A 468 14.16 -26.75 -9.02
CA ASP A 468 15.07 -27.89 -9.03
C ASP A 468 14.42 -29.12 -9.69
N LYS A 469 14.95 -29.52 -10.85
CA LYS A 469 14.49 -30.71 -11.61
C LYS A 469 14.65 -32.04 -10.87
N LYS A 470 15.42 -32.08 -9.77
CA LYS A 470 15.57 -33.27 -8.93
C LYS A 470 14.39 -33.45 -7.98
N VAL A 471 13.70 -32.36 -7.61
CA VAL A 471 12.48 -32.42 -6.80
C VAL A 471 11.37 -33.03 -7.63
N LYS A 472 10.82 -34.15 -7.18
CA LYS A 472 9.72 -34.85 -7.85
C LYS A 472 8.38 -34.67 -7.15
N LYS A 473 8.40 -34.28 -5.88
CA LYS A 473 7.22 -34.12 -5.04
C LYS A 473 7.52 -33.21 -3.85
N VAL A 474 6.56 -32.38 -3.50
CA VAL A 474 6.56 -31.57 -2.29
C VAL A 474 5.14 -31.53 -1.73
N PHE A 475 5.01 -31.44 -0.42
CA PHE A 475 3.75 -31.18 0.26
C PHE A 475 3.88 -29.88 1.02
N PHE A 476 2.98 -28.98 0.81
CA PHE A 476 2.89 -27.70 1.52
C PHE A 476 1.43 -27.25 1.59
N PRO A 477 1.06 -26.47 2.62
CA PRO A 477 -0.24 -25.82 2.68
C PRO A 477 -0.42 -24.81 1.54
N PHE A 478 -1.57 -24.86 0.89
CA PHE A 478 -1.94 -23.87 -0.13
C PHE A 478 -3.31 -23.29 0.21
N HIS A 479 -3.32 -22.04 0.62
CA HIS A 479 -4.52 -21.33 1.04
C HIS A 479 -5.13 -20.60 -0.14
N LEU A 480 -6.42 -20.77 -0.32
CA LEU A 480 -7.22 -20.10 -1.36
C LEU A 480 -8.39 -19.37 -0.69
N ARG A 481 -8.70 -18.17 -1.20
CA ARG A 481 -9.93 -17.48 -0.84
C ARG A 481 -11.14 -18.15 -1.46
#